data_8bd8dd4a56953278723560e79b947513
#
_entry.id   8bd8dd4a56953278723560e79b947513
#
_cell.length_a   1.000
_cell.length_b   1.000
_cell.length_c   1.000
_cell.angle_alpha   90.00
_cell.angle_beta   90.00
_cell.angle_gamma   90.00
#
_symmetry.space_group_name_H-M   'P 1'
#
loop_
_entity.id
_entity.type
_entity.pdbx_description
1 polymer ?
#
loop_
_entity_poly.entity_id
_entity_poly.type
_entity_poly.pdbx_seq_one_letter_code
_entity_poly.pdbx_strand_id
1 'polypeptide(L)'
;MHFSQSFAAKLTAGLLAVTGMIAPAFAVSGTVDAEGGLRLRNASSTDAAVLETIPDGSQIEVSGITESGCYQVSFQDTQGYVSTDYVVLSETVELPTVAEPVYGKVTEGPLNVRSAPSTDSEKVDSFSTGKVLTILETLDGWYKVEEGYVSADYVTIIDAAEAASSGSASEVVDLAMQYLGYPYCYGGSSPSGFDCSGFVRYVYSQFGCSLNRTASAQMSNGTSVSMSELQPGDLVFFLKSGSGASRASHVGIYIGGGQFIHASTNTYTVKIDTLTSGHYANVYVYARRIIG
;
A
#
# COMPACT_ATOMS: atom_id res chain seq x y z
N MET A 1 -40.02 19.96 -6.52
CA MET A 1 -39.18 19.83 -5.33
C MET A 1 -38.36 18.55 -5.49
N HIS A 2 -37.14 18.67 -5.98
CA HIS A 2 -36.20 17.57 -6.11
C HIS A 2 -35.12 17.73 -5.03
N PHE A 3 -35.13 16.83 -4.07
CA PHE A 3 -34.05 16.70 -3.07
C PHE A 3 -32.88 15.99 -3.71
N SER A 4 -31.81 16.73 -3.97
CA SER A 4 -30.51 16.19 -4.27
C SER A 4 -29.88 15.69 -2.97
N GLN A 5 -29.79 14.38 -2.78
CA GLN A 5 -28.99 13.80 -1.72
C GLN A 5 -27.54 13.74 -2.20
N SER A 6 -26.72 14.63 -1.65
CA SER A 6 -25.28 14.59 -1.76
C SER A 6 -24.75 13.39 -0.94
N PHE A 7 -24.34 12.33 -1.62
CA PHE A 7 -23.52 11.27 -1.03
C PHE A 7 -22.11 11.80 -0.87
N ALA A 8 -21.82 12.35 0.30
CA ALA A 8 -20.44 12.52 0.75
C ALA A 8 -19.91 11.14 1.17
N ALA A 9 -19.25 10.44 0.25
CA ALA A 9 -18.46 9.27 0.58
C ALA A 9 -17.28 9.77 1.45
N LYS A 10 -17.34 9.48 2.75
CA LYS A 10 -16.15 9.52 3.60
C LYS A 10 -15.24 8.40 3.13
N LEU A 11 -14.23 8.75 2.30
CA LEU A 11 -13.07 7.91 2.11
C LEU A 11 -12.31 7.90 3.45
N THR A 12 -12.55 6.88 4.25
CA THR A 12 -11.57 6.45 5.24
C THR A 12 -10.37 5.94 4.46
N ALA A 13 -9.21 6.54 4.68
CA ALA A 13 -7.94 6.00 4.22
C ALA A 13 -7.94 4.50 4.55
N GLY A 14 -7.83 3.67 3.52
CA GLY A 14 -7.74 2.21 3.68
C GLY A 14 -6.41 1.88 4.35
N LEU A 15 -6.40 2.01 5.66
CA LEU A 15 -5.43 1.36 6.50
C LEU A 15 -5.64 -0.13 6.25
N LEU A 16 -4.58 -0.88 5.99
CA LEU A 16 -4.60 -2.35 6.10
C LEU A 16 -5.05 -2.68 7.53
N ALA A 17 -6.35 -2.57 7.76
CA ALA A 17 -6.94 -3.15 8.94
C ALA A 17 -6.74 -4.65 8.77
N VAL A 18 -6.11 -5.27 9.75
CA VAL A 18 -6.12 -6.72 9.92
C VAL A 18 -7.58 -7.09 10.19
N THR A 19 -8.39 -7.10 9.13
CA THR A 19 -9.79 -7.50 9.17
C THR A 19 -9.82 -9.01 9.17
N GLY A 20 -9.89 -9.57 10.34
CA GLY A 20 -9.93 -11.01 10.56
C GLY A 20 -9.63 -11.40 12.00
N MET A 21 -9.23 -10.47 12.85
CA MET A 21 -9.12 -10.74 14.26
C MET A 21 -10.53 -10.70 14.88
N ILE A 22 -11.11 -11.87 15.10
CA ILE A 22 -12.24 -12.06 16.02
C ILE A 22 -11.80 -11.40 17.33
N ALA A 23 -12.64 -10.52 17.90
CA ALA A 23 -12.37 -9.94 19.20
C ALA A 23 -12.02 -11.09 20.16
N PRO A 24 -10.83 -11.09 20.79
CA PRO A 24 -10.37 -12.24 21.54
C PRO A 24 -11.34 -12.47 22.71
N ALA A 25 -11.65 -13.73 22.97
CA ALA A 25 -12.41 -14.12 24.15
C ALA A 25 -11.66 -13.82 25.46
N PHE A 26 -10.42 -13.32 25.35
CA PHE A 26 -9.51 -13.01 26.44
C PHE A 26 -8.78 -11.70 26.13
N ALA A 27 -8.84 -10.76 27.04
CA ALA A 27 -8.06 -9.52 26.97
C ALA A 27 -7.71 -9.07 28.39
N VAL A 28 -6.49 -8.57 28.59
CA VAL A 28 -5.97 -8.03 29.84
C VAL A 28 -5.64 -6.57 29.62
N SER A 29 -6.01 -5.72 30.57
CA SER A 29 -5.62 -4.32 30.52
C SER A 29 -4.12 -4.16 30.75
N GLY A 30 -3.47 -3.35 29.91
CA GLY A 30 -2.10 -2.89 30.06
C GLY A 30 -2.03 -1.38 30.09
N THR A 31 -1.01 -0.84 30.75
CA THR A 31 -0.71 0.59 30.75
C THR A 31 0.58 0.81 29.97
N VAL A 32 0.59 1.75 29.06
CA VAL A 32 1.79 2.15 28.31
C VAL A 32 2.73 2.92 29.26
N ASP A 33 3.99 2.49 29.31
CA ASP A 33 5.09 3.11 30.06
C ASP A 33 6.23 3.43 29.07
N ALA A 34 6.04 4.50 28.31
CA ALA A 34 6.95 4.88 27.23
C ALA A 34 7.01 6.40 27.10
N GLU A 35 8.08 7.02 27.65
CA GLU A 35 8.32 8.47 27.49
C GLU A 35 8.38 8.83 25.99
N GLY A 36 7.44 9.66 25.53
CA GLY A 36 7.30 10.02 24.11
C GLY A 36 6.29 9.17 23.33
N GLY A 37 5.65 8.19 23.98
CA GLY A 37 4.61 7.31 23.41
C GLY A 37 5.14 6.02 22.78
N LEU A 38 4.27 5.03 22.72
CA LEU A 38 4.55 3.68 22.21
C LEU A 38 4.01 3.53 20.79
N ARG A 39 4.84 3.05 19.86
CA ARG A 39 4.43 2.83 18.46
C ARG A 39 3.60 1.55 18.35
N LEU A 40 2.34 1.69 17.94
CA LEU A 40 1.48 0.60 17.51
C LEU A 40 1.78 0.28 16.05
N ARG A 41 2.09 -0.97 15.75
CA ARG A 41 2.54 -1.41 14.42
C ARG A 41 1.61 -2.47 13.83
N ASN A 42 1.60 -2.57 12.51
CA ASN A 42 0.79 -3.59 11.80
C ASN A 42 1.35 -5.02 11.92
N ALA A 43 2.59 -5.19 12.38
CA ALA A 43 3.21 -6.48 12.65
C ALA A 43 4.22 -6.39 13.82
N SER A 44 4.65 -7.54 14.33
CA SER A 44 5.54 -7.68 15.49
C SER A 44 7.02 -7.46 15.15
N SER A 45 7.32 -6.44 14.36
CA SER A 45 8.67 -6.05 13.94
C SER A 45 8.91 -4.55 14.15
N THR A 46 10.13 -4.18 14.49
CA THR A 46 10.55 -2.76 14.60
C THR A 46 10.53 -2.04 13.26
N ASP A 47 10.62 -2.77 12.15
CA ASP A 47 10.60 -2.24 10.78
C ASP A 47 9.19 -2.19 10.19
N ALA A 48 8.20 -2.81 10.87
CA ALA A 48 6.80 -2.79 10.46
C ALA A 48 6.21 -1.37 10.51
N ALA A 49 5.22 -1.11 9.65
CA ALA A 49 4.57 0.19 9.57
C ALA A 49 3.95 0.61 10.90
N VAL A 50 4.14 1.87 11.27
CA VAL A 50 3.51 2.47 12.45
C VAL A 50 2.08 2.87 12.07
N LEU A 51 1.11 2.23 12.72
CA LEU A 51 -0.31 2.54 12.56
C LEU A 51 -0.66 3.80 13.33
N GLU A 52 -0.15 3.90 14.57
CA GLU A 52 -0.46 4.96 15.49
C GLU A 52 0.64 5.06 16.57
N THR A 53 0.73 6.20 17.25
CA THR A 53 1.55 6.35 18.46
C THR A 53 0.62 6.48 19.68
N ILE A 54 0.67 5.49 20.55
CA ILE A 54 -0.12 5.46 21.79
C ILE A 54 0.56 6.35 22.82
N PRO A 55 -0.12 7.35 23.39
CA PRO A 55 0.48 8.22 24.41
C PRO A 55 0.90 7.44 25.67
N ASP A 56 1.96 7.94 26.33
CA ASP A 56 2.37 7.44 27.63
C ASP A 56 1.22 7.48 28.66
N GLY A 57 1.15 6.48 29.53
CA GLY A 57 0.08 6.32 30.51
C GLY A 57 -1.28 5.84 29.95
N SER A 58 -1.41 5.65 28.62
CA SER A 58 -2.65 5.17 28.03
C SER A 58 -2.96 3.73 28.43
N GLN A 59 -4.28 3.43 28.56
CA GLN A 59 -4.76 2.07 28.75
C GLN A 59 -4.94 1.40 27.38
N ILE A 60 -4.50 0.16 27.27
CA ILE A 60 -4.64 -0.70 26.10
C ILE A 60 -5.20 -2.05 26.50
N GLU A 61 -5.82 -2.76 25.55
CA GLU A 61 -6.25 -4.13 25.76
C GLU A 61 -5.24 -5.08 25.10
N VAL A 62 -4.66 -5.98 25.89
CA VAL A 62 -3.68 -6.99 25.45
C VAL A 62 -4.38 -8.33 25.28
N SER A 63 -4.40 -8.85 24.06
CA SER A 63 -5.09 -10.07 23.69
C SER A 63 -4.18 -11.31 23.58
N GLY A 64 -2.85 -11.10 23.50
CA GLY A 64 -1.90 -12.19 23.42
C GLY A 64 -0.47 -11.70 23.25
N ILE A 65 0.45 -12.65 23.15
CA ILE A 65 1.86 -12.43 22.91
C ILE A 65 2.31 -13.24 21.67
N THR A 66 3.10 -12.64 20.81
CA THR A 66 3.68 -13.32 19.63
C THR A 66 4.91 -14.14 20.02
N GLU A 67 5.32 -15.06 19.18
CA GLU A 67 6.59 -15.80 19.35
C GLU A 67 7.81 -14.87 19.34
N SER A 68 7.74 -13.76 18.63
CA SER A 68 8.79 -12.71 18.61
C SER A 68 8.83 -11.85 19.88
N GLY A 69 7.88 -12.00 20.80
CA GLY A 69 7.86 -11.29 22.09
C GLY A 69 7.19 -9.92 22.01
N CYS A 70 6.29 -9.66 21.08
CA CYS A 70 5.44 -8.48 21.04
C CYS A 70 4.05 -8.78 21.59
N TYR A 71 3.40 -7.81 22.23
CA TYR A 71 1.99 -7.91 22.58
C TYR A 71 1.12 -7.58 21.38
N GLN A 72 0.10 -8.41 21.14
CA GLN A 72 -1.03 -8.05 20.29
C GLN A 72 -2.01 -7.23 21.14
N VAL A 73 -2.33 -6.02 20.68
CA VAL A 73 -3.12 -5.06 21.45
C VAL A 73 -4.21 -4.39 20.63
N SER A 74 -5.22 -3.91 21.34
CA SER A 74 -6.21 -2.95 20.86
C SER A 74 -6.06 -1.64 21.59
N PHE A 75 -6.00 -0.53 20.85
CA PHE A 75 -6.09 0.83 21.38
C PHE A 75 -7.12 1.63 20.58
N GLN A 76 -8.16 2.12 21.26
CA GLN A 76 -9.35 2.68 20.58
C GLN A 76 -9.91 1.69 19.56
N ASP A 77 -9.97 2.05 18.27
CA ASP A 77 -10.48 1.19 17.20
C ASP A 77 -9.34 0.55 16.37
N THR A 78 -8.08 0.72 16.80
CA THR A 78 -6.89 0.23 16.07
C THR A 78 -6.32 -1.01 16.77
N GLN A 79 -6.14 -2.08 16.01
CA GLN A 79 -5.44 -3.29 16.47
C GLN A 79 -4.05 -3.35 15.86
N GLY A 80 -3.08 -3.89 16.62
CA GLY A 80 -1.71 -4.04 16.16
C GLY A 80 -0.80 -4.67 17.19
N TYR A 81 0.49 -4.40 17.05
CA TYR A 81 1.54 -4.99 17.87
C TYR A 81 2.39 -3.90 18.51
N VAL A 82 2.76 -4.13 19.77
CA VAL A 82 3.66 -3.25 20.55
C VAL A 82 4.74 -4.06 21.23
N SER A 83 5.91 -3.43 21.53
CA SER A 83 6.95 -4.08 22.33
C SER A 83 6.44 -4.31 23.76
N THR A 84 6.74 -5.49 24.28
CA THR A 84 6.43 -5.86 25.69
C THR A 84 7.18 -5.01 26.69
N ASP A 85 8.34 -4.43 26.32
CA ASP A 85 9.21 -3.64 27.20
C ASP A 85 8.57 -2.34 27.72
N TYR A 86 7.52 -1.88 27.06
CA TYR A 86 6.87 -0.58 27.31
C TYR A 86 5.40 -0.73 27.73
N VAL A 87 5.01 -1.90 28.22
CA VAL A 87 3.64 -2.15 28.69
C VAL A 87 3.65 -2.84 30.05
N VAL A 88 2.98 -2.24 31.00
CA VAL A 88 2.75 -2.82 32.33
C VAL A 88 1.36 -3.42 32.35
N LEU A 89 1.28 -4.76 32.46
CA LEU A 89 -0.01 -5.46 32.60
C LEU A 89 -0.63 -5.19 33.97
N SER A 90 -1.95 -5.07 33.99
CA SER A 90 -2.72 -4.84 35.22
C SER A 90 -2.70 -6.03 36.17
N GLU A 91 -2.44 -7.23 35.66
CA GLU A 91 -2.34 -8.48 36.42
C GLU A 91 -1.32 -9.42 35.77
N THR A 92 -0.72 -10.27 36.61
CA THR A 92 0.17 -11.33 36.11
C THR A 92 -0.68 -12.50 35.61
N VAL A 93 -0.67 -12.69 34.29
CA VAL A 93 -1.48 -13.70 33.60
C VAL A 93 -0.66 -14.34 32.49
N GLU A 94 -0.92 -15.62 32.23
CA GLU A 94 -0.35 -16.29 31.06
C GLU A 94 -1.17 -15.89 29.82
N LEU A 95 -0.54 -15.14 28.93
CA LEU A 95 -1.15 -14.69 27.69
C LEU A 95 -1.11 -15.82 26.64
N PRO A 96 -2.18 -15.97 25.83
CA PRO A 96 -2.13 -16.91 24.72
C PRO A 96 -1.08 -16.47 23.69
N THR A 97 -0.34 -17.44 23.14
CA THR A 97 0.53 -17.20 22.00
C THR A 97 -0.33 -16.99 20.76
N VAL A 98 -0.15 -15.85 20.08
CA VAL A 98 -0.86 -15.53 18.85
C VAL A 98 0.06 -15.70 17.64
N ALA A 99 -0.47 -16.32 16.59
CA ALA A 99 0.25 -16.47 15.35
C ALA A 99 0.46 -15.11 14.69
N GLU A 100 1.65 -14.90 14.15
CA GLU A 100 1.94 -13.72 13.37
C GLU A 100 1.28 -13.81 11.98
N PRO A 101 0.81 -12.69 11.40
CA PRO A 101 0.28 -12.71 10.06
C PRO A 101 1.38 -13.10 9.06
N VAL A 102 1.04 -14.01 8.15
CA VAL A 102 1.90 -14.38 7.02
C VAL A 102 1.50 -13.54 5.82
N TYR A 103 2.49 -12.92 5.18
CA TYR A 103 2.26 -12.08 4.01
C TYR A 103 2.83 -12.72 2.75
N GLY A 104 2.11 -12.55 1.64
CA GLY A 104 2.57 -12.95 0.32
C GLY A 104 2.51 -11.78 -0.66
N LYS A 105 3.41 -11.74 -1.62
CA LYS A 105 3.45 -10.76 -2.70
C LYS A 105 3.25 -11.44 -4.03
N VAL A 106 2.32 -10.94 -4.81
CA VAL A 106 2.05 -11.44 -6.18
C VAL A 106 3.25 -11.15 -7.07
N THR A 107 3.88 -12.19 -7.60
CA THR A 107 5.08 -12.08 -8.45
C THR A 107 4.74 -11.85 -9.91
N GLU A 108 3.61 -12.41 -10.39
CA GLU A 108 3.17 -12.33 -11.78
C GLU A 108 1.65 -12.21 -11.85
N GLY A 109 1.15 -11.20 -12.52
CA GLY A 109 -0.29 -10.92 -12.63
C GLY A 109 -0.75 -10.69 -14.07
N PRO A 110 -2.08 -10.69 -14.27
CA PRO A 110 -3.12 -10.77 -13.27
C PRO A 110 -3.28 -12.18 -12.66
N LEU A 111 -3.13 -12.30 -11.35
CA LEU A 111 -3.34 -13.54 -10.61
C LEU A 111 -4.84 -13.71 -10.32
N ASN A 112 -5.43 -14.81 -10.79
CA ASN A 112 -6.84 -15.07 -10.57
C ASN A 112 -7.10 -15.46 -9.11
N VAL A 113 -8.12 -14.82 -8.51
CA VAL A 113 -8.71 -15.23 -7.23
C VAL A 113 -9.88 -16.16 -7.54
N ARG A 114 -9.95 -17.27 -6.83
CA ARG A 114 -10.94 -18.33 -7.09
C ARG A 114 -11.79 -18.64 -5.85
N SER A 115 -13.00 -19.13 -6.09
CA SER A 115 -13.95 -19.48 -5.01
C SER A 115 -13.52 -20.74 -4.21
N ALA A 116 -12.63 -21.58 -4.76
CA ALA A 116 -12.08 -22.77 -4.13
C ALA A 116 -10.63 -23.02 -4.61
N PRO A 117 -9.81 -23.80 -3.88
CA PRO A 117 -8.41 -24.07 -4.24
C PRO A 117 -8.31 -25.06 -5.42
N SER A 118 -8.77 -24.64 -6.59
CA SER A 118 -8.78 -25.43 -7.84
C SER A 118 -8.81 -24.50 -9.06
N THR A 119 -8.08 -24.87 -10.12
CA THR A 119 -8.10 -24.17 -11.41
C THR A 119 -9.46 -24.27 -12.11
N ASP A 120 -10.29 -25.24 -11.75
CA ASP A 120 -11.62 -25.44 -12.32
C ASP A 120 -12.72 -24.66 -11.58
N SER A 121 -12.38 -24.07 -10.44
CA SER A 121 -13.33 -23.27 -9.66
C SER A 121 -13.55 -21.88 -10.29
N GLU A 122 -14.67 -21.26 -9.93
CA GLU A 122 -15.05 -19.96 -10.43
C GLU A 122 -14.00 -18.89 -10.07
N LYS A 123 -13.66 -18.06 -11.07
CA LYS A 123 -12.87 -16.84 -10.84
C LYS A 123 -13.77 -15.78 -10.22
N VAL A 124 -13.45 -15.36 -8.99
CA VAL A 124 -14.20 -14.33 -8.24
C VAL A 124 -13.56 -12.95 -8.33
N ASP A 125 -12.20 -12.89 -8.49
CA ASP A 125 -11.46 -11.63 -8.60
C ASP A 125 -10.10 -11.85 -9.31
N SER A 126 -9.25 -10.84 -9.35
CA SER A 126 -7.86 -10.92 -9.80
C SER A 126 -6.98 -9.86 -9.15
N PHE A 127 -5.74 -10.25 -8.82
CA PHE A 127 -4.74 -9.36 -8.25
C PHE A 127 -3.64 -9.00 -9.24
N SER A 128 -3.19 -7.76 -9.22
CA SER A 128 -2.06 -7.29 -10.02
C SER A 128 -0.72 -7.74 -9.43
N THR A 129 0.32 -7.76 -10.27
CA THR A 129 1.70 -7.96 -9.83
C THR A 129 2.06 -6.94 -8.74
N GLY A 130 2.72 -7.40 -7.68
CA GLY A 130 3.14 -6.57 -6.55
C GLY A 130 2.09 -6.42 -5.45
N LYS A 131 0.83 -6.86 -5.66
CA LYS A 131 -0.20 -6.86 -4.60
C LYS A 131 0.28 -7.69 -3.42
N VAL A 132 0.21 -7.10 -2.23
CA VAL A 132 0.46 -7.79 -0.97
C VAL A 132 -0.83 -8.40 -0.46
N LEU A 133 -0.73 -9.64 -0.02
CA LEU A 133 -1.83 -10.47 0.45
C LEU A 133 -1.56 -10.90 1.88
N THR A 134 -2.58 -10.90 2.73
CA THR A 134 -2.52 -11.60 4.00
C THR A 134 -2.93 -13.06 3.78
N ILE A 135 -2.04 -13.98 4.08
CA ILE A 135 -2.27 -15.42 3.96
C ILE A 135 -3.00 -15.91 5.21
N LEU A 136 -4.25 -16.34 5.04
CA LEU A 136 -5.09 -16.84 6.12
C LEU A 136 -4.87 -18.33 6.37
N GLU A 137 -4.55 -19.10 5.30
CA GLU A 137 -4.32 -20.53 5.35
C GLU A 137 -3.42 -20.95 4.18
N THR A 138 -2.51 -21.90 4.44
CA THR A 138 -1.67 -22.53 3.42
C THR A 138 -2.22 -23.91 3.11
N LEU A 139 -2.53 -24.17 1.84
CA LEU A 139 -3.04 -25.43 1.30
C LEU A 139 -2.05 -25.97 0.26
N ASP A 140 -2.26 -27.21 -0.17
CA ASP A 140 -1.40 -27.83 -1.20
C ASP A 140 -1.52 -27.04 -2.53
N GLY A 141 -0.47 -26.29 -2.87
CA GLY A 141 -0.39 -25.44 -4.06
C GLY A 141 -1.26 -24.17 -4.05
N TRP A 142 -1.92 -23.84 -2.93
CA TRP A 142 -2.83 -22.69 -2.83
C TRP A 142 -2.66 -21.93 -1.51
N TYR A 143 -2.94 -20.64 -1.58
CA TYR A 143 -3.12 -19.77 -0.41
C TYR A 143 -4.57 -19.29 -0.33
N LYS A 144 -5.14 -19.38 0.87
CA LYS A 144 -6.41 -18.74 1.20
C LYS A 144 -6.13 -17.29 1.60
N VAL A 145 -6.86 -16.37 1.01
CA VAL A 145 -6.89 -14.93 1.32
C VAL A 145 -8.32 -14.50 1.61
N GLU A 146 -8.53 -13.25 1.99
CA GLU A 146 -9.88 -12.77 2.33
C GLU A 146 -10.88 -12.93 1.16
N GLU A 147 -10.45 -12.63 -0.06
CA GLU A 147 -11.29 -12.63 -1.25
C GLU A 147 -11.49 -14.04 -1.86
N GLY A 148 -10.72 -15.05 -1.40
CA GLY A 148 -10.82 -16.42 -1.92
C GLY A 148 -9.51 -17.19 -1.89
N TYR A 149 -9.17 -17.85 -3.00
CA TYR A 149 -7.97 -18.70 -3.12
C TYR A 149 -7.12 -18.26 -4.31
N VAL A 150 -5.81 -18.25 -4.09
CA VAL A 150 -4.81 -17.94 -5.13
C VAL A 150 -3.78 -19.05 -5.23
N SER A 151 -3.24 -19.31 -6.46
CA SER A 151 -2.17 -20.29 -6.63
C SER A 151 -0.89 -19.81 -5.96
N ALA A 152 -0.26 -20.70 -5.18
CA ALA A 152 0.99 -20.44 -4.50
C ALA A 152 2.17 -20.20 -5.46
N ASP A 153 2.10 -20.71 -6.71
CA ASP A 153 3.16 -20.56 -7.73
C ASP A 153 3.43 -19.10 -8.11
N TYR A 154 2.45 -18.22 -7.90
CA TYR A 154 2.51 -16.80 -8.26
C TYR A 154 2.60 -15.87 -7.05
N VAL A 155 2.95 -16.40 -5.87
CA VAL A 155 3.04 -15.64 -4.62
C VAL A 155 4.35 -15.97 -3.90
N THR A 156 5.16 -14.98 -3.65
CA THR A 156 6.35 -15.13 -2.77
C THR A 156 5.99 -14.69 -1.37
N ILE A 157 6.34 -15.52 -0.37
CA ILE A 157 6.20 -15.13 1.04
C ILE A 157 7.22 -14.04 1.35
N ILE A 158 6.78 -12.99 2.01
CA ILE A 158 7.56 -11.81 2.38
C ILE A 158 7.44 -11.55 3.89
N ASP A 159 8.40 -10.84 4.45
CA ASP A 159 8.32 -10.42 5.84
C ASP A 159 7.37 -9.22 6.04
N ALA A 160 7.09 -8.90 7.30
CA ALA A 160 6.16 -7.85 7.67
C ALA A 160 6.66 -6.44 7.28
N ALA A 161 7.97 -6.21 7.26
CA ALA A 161 8.55 -4.93 6.87
C ALA A 161 8.41 -4.72 5.35
N GLU A 162 8.71 -5.75 4.55
CA GLU A 162 8.49 -5.72 3.10
C GLU A 162 6.99 -5.63 2.80
N ALA A 163 6.12 -6.32 3.56
CA ALA A 163 4.67 -6.25 3.39
C ALA A 163 4.15 -4.84 3.61
N ALA A 164 4.59 -4.16 4.69
CA ALA A 164 4.19 -2.79 4.99
C ALA A 164 4.60 -1.80 3.88
N SER A 165 5.85 -1.92 3.44
CA SER A 165 6.42 -1.08 2.38
C SER A 165 5.75 -1.33 1.02
N SER A 166 5.63 -2.60 0.64
CA SER A 166 5.02 -3.00 -0.65
C SER A 166 3.50 -2.85 -0.66
N GLY A 167 2.83 -2.99 0.49
CA GLY A 167 1.40 -2.78 0.63
C GLY A 167 1.02 -1.35 0.26
N SER A 168 1.69 -0.37 0.84
CA SER A 168 1.47 1.05 0.53
C SER A 168 1.74 1.37 -0.95
N ALA A 169 2.74 0.76 -1.56
CA ALA A 169 3.03 0.93 -2.99
C ALA A 169 1.94 0.33 -3.89
N SER A 170 1.39 -0.83 -3.53
CA SER A 170 0.25 -1.44 -4.22
C SER A 170 -1.00 -0.58 -4.12
N GLU A 171 -1.30 -0.04 -2.93
CA GLU A 171 -2.45 0.85 -2.71
C GLU A 171 -2.35 2.14 -3.53
N VAL A 172 -1.14 2.69 -3.71
CA VAL A 172 -0.89 3.83 -4.61
C VAL A 172 -1.29 3.49 -6.04
N VAL A 173 -0.91 2.30 -6.53
CA VAL A 173 -1.29 1.84 -7.88
C VAL A 173 -2.80 1.62 -7.97
N ASP A 174 -3.40 0.93 -7.00
CA ASP A 174 -4.84 0.65 -6.98
C ASP A 174 -5.66 1.96 -6.98
N LEU A 175 -5.24 2.95 -6.21
CA LEU A 175 -5.86 4.28 -6.24
C LEU A 175 -5.65 4.99 -7.57
N ALA A 176 -4.43 4.95 -8.13
CA ALA A 176 -4.15 5.58 -9.42
C ALA A 176 -5.03 4.99 -10.54
N MET A 177 -5.26 3.67 -10.51
CA MET A 177 -6.09 2.96 -11.49
C MET A 177 -7.56 3.40 -11.46
N GLN A 178 -8.09 3.85 -10.32
CA GLN A 178 -9.48 4.37 -10.22
C GLN A 178 -9.69 5.66 -11.04
N TYR A 179 -8.62 6.36 -11.38
CA TYR A 179 -8.66 7.59 -12.18
C TYR A 179 -8.46 7.37 -13.68
N LEU A 180 -8.41 6.13 -14.16
CA LEU A 180 -8.36 5.86 -15.61
C LEU A 180 -9.52 6.56 -16.36
N GLY A 181 -9.18 7.24 -17.46
CA GLY A 181 -10.15 7.99 -18.26
C GLY A 181 -10.49 9.39 -17.74
N TYR A 182 -10.03 9.77 -16.56
CA TYR A 182 -10.25 11.13 -16.03
C TYR A 182 -9.57 12.18 -16.91
N PRO A 183 -10.15 13.40 -17.02
CA PRO A 183 -9.68 14.39 -17.97
C PRO A 183 -8.32 14.97 -17.62
N TYR A 184 -7.51 15.23 -18.65
CA TYR A 184 -6.31 16.04 -18.53
C TYR A 184 -6.68 17.53 -18.48
N CYS A 185 -6.11 18.27 -17.54
CA CYS A 185 -6.21 19.71 -17.46
C CYS A 185 -4.84 20.30 -17.11
N TYR A 186 -4.31 21.18 -17.95
CA TYR A 186 -3.03 21.85 -17.65
C TYR A 186 -3.11 22.62 -16.33
N GLY A 187 -2.18 22.38 -15.41
CA GLY A 187 -2.20 22.95 -14.06
C GLY A 187 -3.18 22.26 -13.10
N GLY A 188 -3.95 21.26 -13.55
CA GLY A 188 -4.92 20.53 -12.75
C GLY A 188 -4.27 19.58 -11.73
N SER A 189 -4.90 19.43 -10.57
CA SER A 189 -4.43 18.58 -9.47
C SER A 189 -5.58 17.99 -8.64
N SER A 190 -6.74 17.77 -9.26
CA SER A 190 -7.94 17.23 -8.63
C SER A 190 -8.71 16.35 -9.61
N PRO A 191 -9.69 15.54 -9.15
CA PRO A 191 -10.52 14.70 -10.01
C PRO A 191 -11.31 15.44 -11.10
N SER A 192 -11.45 16.75 -11.03
CA SER A 192 -12.03 17.57 -12.11
C SER A 192 -11.09 17.75 -13.32
N GLY A 193 -9.82 17.43 -13.16
CA GLY A 193 -8.80 17.43 -14.21
C GLY A 193 -7.39 17.42 -13.62
N PHE A 194 -6.51 16.66 -14.25
CA PHE A 194 -5.12 16.48 -13.83
C PHE A 194 -4.14 16.89 -14.93
N ASP A 195 -3.04 17.56 -14.57
CA ASP A 195 -1.81 17.43 -15.38
C ASP A 195 -0.96 16.25 -14.85
N CYS A 196 0.14 15.91 -15.53
CA CYS A 196 0.95 14.73 -15.19
C CYS A 196 1.47 14.75 -13.75
N SER A 197 2.05 15.87 -13.31
CA SER A 197 2.59 16.02 -11.95
C SER A 197 1.51 16.26 -10.90
N GLY A 198 0.38 16.87 -11.28
CA GLY A 198 -0.78 17.06 -10.43
C GLY A 198 -1.49 15.76 -10.13
N PHE A 199 -1.59 14.85 -11.10
CA PHE A 199 -2.10 13.49 -10.93
C PHE A 199 -1.26 12.72 -9.90
N VAL A 200 0.04 12.63 -10.13
CA VAL A 200 0.97 11.96 -9.22
C VAL A 200 0.90 12.54 -7.82
N ARG A 201 0.96 13.88 -7.71
CA ARG A 201 0.86 14.56 -6.41
C ARG A 201 -0.46 14.28 -5.70
N TYR A 202 -1.57 14.27 -6.41
CA TYR A 202 -2.89 13.97 -5.85
C TYR A 202 -2.94 12.55 -5.29
N VAL A 203 -2.53 11.55 -6.07
CA VAL A 203 -2.52 10.15 -5.64
C VAL A 203 -1.69 9.99 -4.36
N TYR A 204 -0.45 10.47 -4.35
CA TYR A 204 0.45 10.34 -3.21
C TYR A 204 0.00 11.13 -1.97
N SER A 205 -0.74 12.23 -2.15
CA SER A 205 -1.29 12.99 -1.02
C SER A 205 -2.33 12.21 -0.21
N GLN A 206 -3.00 11.22 -0.82
CA GLN A 206 -3.96 10.36 -0.11
C GLN A 206 -3.25 9.40 0.86
N PHE A 207 -1.94 9.20 0.67
CA PHE A 207 -1.07 8.40 1.55
C PHE A 207 -0.16 9.28 2.43
N GLY A 208 -0.52 10.55 2.64
CA GLY A 208 0.23 11.48 3.48
C GLY A 208 1.56 11.96 2.88
N CYS A 209 1.89 11.58 1.63
CA CYS A 209 3.13 11.98 0.96
C CYS A 209 2.97 13.32 0.24
N SER A 210 3.77 14.30 0.63
CA SER A 210 3.81 15.63 -0.02
C SER A 210 4.86 15.66 -1.12
N LEU A 211 4.43 15.77 -2.38
CA LEU A 211 5.32 15.89 -3.54
C LEU A 211 5.37 17.32 -4.06
N ASN A 212 6.50 17.66 -4.68
CA ASN A 212 6.66 18.93 -5.38
C ASN A 212 5.63 19.11 -6.51
N ARG A 213 5.34 20.37 -6.91
CA ARG A 213 4.27 20.64 -7.89
C ARG A 213 4.59 20.21 -9.31
N THR A 214 5.81 20.38 -9.77
CA THR A 214 6.18 20.13 -11.18
C THR A 214 6.93 18.82 -11.34
N ALA A 215 6.81 18.16 -12.50
CA ALA A 215 7.54 16.93 -12.81
C ALA A 215 9.06 17.08 -12.61
N SER A 216 9.63 18.22 -13.04
CA SER A 216 11.04 18.49 -12.84
C SER A 216 11.43 18.58 -11.35
N ALA A 217 10.61 19.19 -10.51
CA ALA A 217 10.87 19.29 -9.08
C ALA A 217 10.62 17.97 -8.35
N GLN A 218 9.70 17.14 -8.84
CA GLN A 218 9.43 15.80 -8.30
C GLN A 218 10.61 14.84 -8.46
N MET A 219 11.54 15.10 -9.38
CA MET A 219 12.80 14.34 -9.49
C MET A 219 13.68 14.42 -8.22
N SER A 220 13.43 15.36 -7.32
CA SER A 220 14.13 15.45 -6.01
C SER A 220 13.36 14.81 -4.85
N ASN A 221 12.15 14.30 -5.08
CA ASN A 221 11.41 13.58 -4.05
C ASN A 221 11.89 12.12 -3.93
N GLY A 222 11.84 11.57 -2.74
CA GLY A 222 12.16 10.17 -2.47
C GLY A 222 13.60 9.75 -2.79
N THR A 223 13.79 8.45 -3.01
CA THR A 223 15.09 7.83 -3.32
C THR A 223 15.21 7.48 -4.80
N SER A 224 16.46 7.49 -5.33
CA SER A 224 16.72 7.10 -6.73
C SER A 224 16.55 5.60 -6.92
N VAL A 225 15.94 5.20 -8.03
CA VAL A 225 15.72 3.80 -8.41
C VAL A 225 16.26 3.58 -9.82
N SER A 226 16.99 2.50 -10.05
CA SER A 226 17.39 2.09 -11.39
C SER A 226 16.22 1.45 -12.14
N MET A 227 16.29 1.40 -13.47
CA MET A 227 15.21 0.80 -14.30
C MET A 227 15.00 -0.69 -13.98
N SER A 228 16.06 -1.42 -13.60
CA SER A 228 15.99 -2.84 -13.24
C SER A 228 15.39 -3.11 -11.85
N GLU A 229 15.33 -2.07 -11.00
CA GLU A 229 14.80 -2.14 -9.63
C GLU A 229 13.42 -1.52 -9.49
N LEU A 230 12.79 -1.16 -10.63
CA LEU A 230 11.44 -0.57 -10.63
C LEU A 230 10.42 -1.49 -9.96
N GLN A 231 9.66 -0.92 -9.05
CA GLN A 231 8.54 -1.57 -8.38
C GLN A 231 7.25 -0.76 -8.60
N PRO A 232 6.07 -1.41 -8.61
CA PRO A 232 4.80 -0.70 -8.63
C PRO A 232 4.77 0.41 -7.59
N GLY A 233 4.26 1.59 -7.96
CA GLY A 233 4.30 2.80 -7.14
C GLY A 233 5.50 3.72 -7.42
N ASP A 234 6.58 3.28 -8.05
CA ASP A 234 7.70 4.18 -8.37
C ASP A 234 7.29 5.27 -9.37
N LEU A 235 7.82 6.47 -9.19
CA LEU A 235 7.67 7.55 -10.17
C LEU A 235 8.65 7.35 -11.32
N VAL A 236 8.15 7.45 -12.55
CA VAL A 236 8.95 7.39 -13.77
C VAL A 236 8.89 8.73 -14.49
N PHE A 237 10.08 9.24 -14.90
CA PHE A 237 10.24 10.59 -15.45
C PHE A 237 10.73 10.55 -16.88
N PHE A 238 10.22 11.51 -17.68
CA PHE A 238 10.49 11.57 -19.10
C PHE A 238 10.89 12.99 -19.52
N LEU A 239 11.82 13.07 -20.48
CA LEU A 239 12.19 14.32 -21.14
C LEU A 239 11.19 14.64 -22.27
N LYS A 240 11.15 15.92 -22.65
CA LYS A 240 10.53 16.30 -23.91
C LYS A 240 11.44 15.86 -25.06
N SER A 241 10.90 15.11 -26.01
CA SER A 241 11.64 14.66 -27.18
C SER A 241 12.35 15.80 -27.91
N GLY A 242 13.63 15.60 -28.23
CA GLY A 242 14.44 16.59 -28.96
C GLY A 242 14.82 17.84 -28.18
N SER A 243 14.58 17.93 -26.88
CA SER A 243 14.78 19.17 -26.11
C SER A 243 16.21 19.39 -25.61
N GLY A 244 17.08 18.37 -25.59
CA GLY A 244 18.40 18.45 -24.91
C GLY A 244 18.29 18.79 -23.41
N ALA A 245 17.08 18.76 -22.85
CA ALA A 245 16.80 19.19 -21.50
C ALA A 245 17.30 18.17 -20.48
N SER A 246 17.90 18.65 -19.39
CA SER A 246 18.28 17.84 -18.22
C SER A 246 17.16 17.69 -17.19
N ARG A 247 15.96 18.23 -17.48
CA ARG A 247 14.84 18.29 -16.55
C ARG A 247 13.63 17.55 -17.12
N ALA A 248 12.98 16.73 -16.30
CA ALA A 248 11.77 16.04 -16.70
C ALA A 248 10.65 17.04 -17.04
N SER A 249 9.97 16.76 -18.15
CA SER A 249 8.77 17.48 -18.58
C SER A 249 7.50 16.68 -18.34
N HIS A 250 7.64 15.41 -18.01
CA HIS A 250 6.53 14.49 -17.79
C HIS A 250 6.87 13.47 -16.71
N VAL A 251 5.83 12.94 -16.02
CA VAL A 251 5.93 11.98 -14.95
C VAL A 251 4.70 11.07 -14.94
N GLY A 252 4.88 9.84 -14.51
CA GLY A 252 3.83 8.87 -14.25
C GLY A 252 4.19 7.95 -13.09
N ILE A 253 3.27 7.05 -12.74
CA ILE A 253 3.43 6.04 -11.70
C ILE A 253 3.62 4.69 -12.39
N TYR A 254 4.72 4.00 -12.09
CA TYR A 254 4.95 2.65 -12.59
C TYR A 254 3.97 1.68 -11.94
N ILE A 255 3.34 0.81 -12.72
CA ILE A 255 2.31 -0.12 -12.27
C ILE A 255 2.71 -1.60 -12.39
N GLY A 256 4.00 -1.86 -12.74
CA GLY A 256 4.49 -3.21 -13.01
C GLY A 256 4.40 -3.60 -14.48
N GLY A 257 4.98 -4.75 -14.85
CA GLY A 257 4.91 -5.30 -16.20
C GLY A 257 5.45 -4.39 -17.32
N GLY A 258 6.34 -3.45 -17.01
CA GLY A 258 6.84 -2.48 -17.98
C GLY A 258 5.83 -1.40 -18.38
N GLN A 259 4.80 -1.17 -17.56
CA GLN A 259 3.73 -0.20 -17.78
C GLN A 259 3.70 0.89 -16.71
N PHE A 260 3.14 2.04 -17.06
CA PHE A 260 2.93 3.15 -16.12
C PHE A 260 1.63 3.88 -16.42
N ILE A 261 1.02 4.47 -15.39
CA ILE A 261 -0.19 5.27 -15.47
C ILE A 261 0.17 6.75 -15.33
N HIS A 262 -0.43 7.59 -16.17
CA HIS A 262 -0.17 9.03 -16.19
C HIS A 262 -1.32 9.84 -16.78
N ALA A 263 -1.41 11.13 -16.46
CA ALA A 263 -2.28 12.07 -17.17
C ALA A 263 -1.58 12.52 -18.47
N SER A 264 -2.14 12.08 -19.62
CA SER A 264 -1.54 12.21 -20.95
C SER A 264 -2.05 13.43 -21.71
N THR A 265 -1.14 14.22 -22.27
CA THR A 265 -1.47 15.31 -23.20
C THR A 265 -1.84 14.80 -24.59
N ASN A 266 -1.54 13.53 -24.91
CA ASN A 266 -1.83 12.96 -26.24
C ASN A 266 -3.31 12.57 -26.39
N THR A 267 -3.90 11.99 -25.34
CA THR A 267 -5.32 11.58 -25.30
C THR A 267 -6.19 12.52 -24.48
N TYR A 268 -5.59 13.47 -23.78
CA TYR A 268 -6.25 14.37 -22.81
C TYR A 268 -6.98 13.63 -21.68
N THR A 269 -6.46 12.45 -21.29
CA THR A 269 -7.00 11.62 -20.20
C THR A 269 -5.87 10.98 -19.41
N VAL A 270 -6.22 10.48 -18.21
CA VAL A 270 -5.40 9.52 -17.47
C VAL A 270 -5.46 8.18 -18.19
N LYS A 271 -4.29 7.60 -18.49
CA LYS A 271 -4.16 6.35 -19.25
C LYS A 271 -2.93 5.55 -18.83
N ILE A 272 -2.85 4.33 -19.32
CA ILE A 272 -1.67 3.47 -19.22
C ILE A 272 -0.90 3.52 -20.53
N ASP A 273 0.43 3.62 -20.44
CA ASP A 273 1.35 3.46 -21.55
C ASP A 273 2.50 2.51 -21.19
N THR A 274 3.20 2.02 -22.22
CA THR A 274 4.33 1.11 -22.04
C THR A 274 5.63 1.90 -21.86
N LEU A 275 6.38 1.55 -20.79
CA LEU A 275 7.67 2.15 -20.45
C LEU A 275 8.82 1.58 -21.29
N THR A 276 8.75 0.29 -21.66
CA THR A 276 9.86 -0.49 -22.23
C THR A 276 9.92 -0.47 -23.75
N SER A 277 8.96 0.17 -24.42
CA SER A 277 8.92 0.27 -25.88
C SER A 277 8.33 1.60 -26.36
N GLY A 278 8.56 1.91 -27.65
CA GLY A 278 7.98 3.09 -28.32
C GLY A 278 8.52 4.42 -27.81
N HIS A 279 7.65 5.43 -27.77
CA HIS A 279 8.04 6.83 -27.44
C HIS A 279 8.67 6.93 -26.04
N TYR A 280 8.03 6.36 -25.04
CA TYR A 280 8.47 6.56 -23.64
C TYR A 280 9.77 5.84 -23.32
N ALA A 281 10.10 4.72 -23.95
CA ALA A 281 11.40 4.06 -23.83
C ALA A 281 12.56 4.97 -24.30
N ASN A 282 12.31 5.80 -25.32
CA ASN A 282 13.34 6.71 -25.90
C ASN A 282 13.53 8.01 -25.08
N VAL A 283 12.57 8.37 -24.24
CA VAL A 283 12.59 9.63 -23.48
C VAL A 283 12.60 9.43 -21.96
N TYR A 284 12.62 8.19 -21.51
CA TYR A 284 12.81 7.84 -20.08
C TYR A 284 14.19 8.31 -19.60
N VAL A 285 14.24 8.86 -18.38
CA VAL A 285 15.51 9.36 -17.84
C VAL A 285 15.75 8.98 -16.39
N TYR A 286 14.71 8.77 -15.59
CA TYR A 286 14.88 8.66 -14.15
C TYR A 286 13.69 7.99 -13.48
N ALA A 287 13.92 7.38 -12.31
CA ALA A 287 12.86 6.94 -11.44
C ALA A 287 13.10 7.29 -9.96
N ARG A 288 12.03 7.41 -9.21
CA ARG A 288 12.05 7.71 -7.77
C ARG A 288 11.06 6.83 -7.02
N ARG A 289 11.51 6.27 -5.89
CA ARG A 289 10.66 5.61 -4.90
C ARG A 289 10.30 6.61 -3.82
N ILE A 290 9.00 6.76 -3.58
CA ILE A 290 8.45 7.69 -2.59
C ILE A 290 8.07 6.97 -1.32
N ILE A 291 7.48 5.78 -1.45
CA ILE A 291 7.08 4.88 -0.37
C ILE A 291 7.92 3.61 -0.54
N GLY A 292 8.60 3.20 0.51
CA GLY A 292 9.47 2.04 0.51
C GLY A 292 10.15 1.89 1.84
#